data_cd98308a37ca97fd465653afeeb1e3a6
#
_entry.id   cd98308a37ca97fd465653afeeb1e3a6
#
_cell.length_a   1.000
_cell.length_b   1.000
_cell.length_c   1.000
_cell.angle_alpha   90.00
_cell.angle_beta   90.00
_cell.angle_gamma   90.00
#
_symmetry.space_group_name_H-M   'P 1'
#
loop_
_entity.id
_entity.type
_entity.pdbx_description
1 polymer ?
#
loop_
_entity_poly.entity_id
_entity_poly.type
_entity_poly.pdbx_seq_one_letter_code
_entity_poly.pdbx_strand_id
1 'polypeptide(L)'
;MEDNTMYYRFQTLDIINKKYMKKIVFLTGAGMSVESGFKTFRGNDGLWENYPVEQVASHEGWEANPTLVNNFYNMLRKKLYAAEPNDGHRIIKQLEQDYNVTVITQNVDNLHEKAGSKHVIHLHGELSKVCSSKEPYDSRYIKELPPDHCEVAPGTLAGDGSLLRPFIVFFGEA
;
A
#
# COMPACT_ATOMS: atom_id res chain seq x y z
N MET A 1 -22.77 -13.59 37.36
CA MET A 1 -22.95 -12.18 36.89
C MET A 1 -21.75 -11.27 37.29
N GLU A 2 -20.55 -11.83 37.46
CA GLU A 2 -19.36 -11.06 37.91
C GLU A 2 -18.31 -10.73 36.87
N ASP A 3 -18.50 -11.19 35.64
CA ASP A 3 -17.39 -11.13 34.64
C ASP A 3 -17.41 -9.90 33.70
N ASN A 4 -18.53 -9.20 33.59
CA ASN A 4 -18.69 -8.07 32.67
C ASN A 4 -18.01 -6.76 33.18
N THR A 5 -17.93 -6.58 34.49
CA THR A 5 -17.37 -5.33 35.07
C THR A 5 -15.87 -5.27 34.95
N MET A 6 -15.19 -6.41 34.99
CA MET A 6 -13.73 -6.53 34.85
C MET A 6 -13.31 -6.27 33.38
N TYR A 7 -14.06 -6.80 32.41
CA TYR A 7 -13.82 -6.58 30.98
C TYR A 7 -13.92 -5.10 30.58
N TYR A 8 -14.97 -4.39 31.06
CA TYR A 8 -15.13 -2.96 30.82
C TYR A 8 -14.03 -2.11 31.50
N ARG A 9 -13.52 -2.53 32.65
CA ARG A 9 -12.41 -1.85 33.33
C ARG A 9 -11.11 -1.96 32.54
N PHE A 10 -10.80 -3.11 31.96
CA PHE A 10 -9.61 -3.28 31.11
C PHE A 10 -9.71 -2.46 29.81
N GLN A 11 -10.86 -2.46 29.16
CA GLN A 11 -11.07 -1.63 27.96
C GLN A 11 -10.96 -0.13 28.25
N THR A 12 -11.47 0.32 29.40
CA THR A 12 -11.40 1.74 29.80
C THR A 12 -9.97 2.16 30.14
N LEU A 13 -9.20 1.30 30.81
CA LEU A 13 -7.78 1.54 31.12
C LEU A 13 -6.93 1.58 29.85
N ASP A 14 -7.18 0.71 28.88
CA ASP A 14 -6.50 0.72 27.59
C ASP A 14 -6.80 2.00 26.77
N ILE A 15 -8.04 2.48 26.80
CA ILE A 15 -8.41 3.74 26.13
C ILE A 15 -7.75 4.94 26.82
N ILE A 16 -7.70 4.96 28.15
CA ILE A 16 -7.07 6.03 28.92
C ILE A 16 -5.56 6.03 28.69
N ASN A 17 -4.90 4.87 28.74
CA ASN A 17 -3.47 4.75 28.50
C ASN A 17 -3.09 5.21 27.08
N LYS A 18 -3.85 4.82 26.05
CA LYS A 18 -3.63 5.29 24.67
C LYS A 18 -3.75 6.80 24.51
N LYS A 19 -4.62 7.48 25.28
CA LYS A 19 -4.80 8.93 25.21
C LYS A 19 -3.56 9.71 25.68
N TYR A 20 -2.72 9.14 26.51
CA TYR A 20 -1.52 9.75 27.08
C TYR A 20 -0.21 9.24 26.47
N MET A 21 -0.27 8.28 25.52
CA MET A 21 0.93 7.80 24.83
C MET A 21 1.53 8.91 23.96
N LYS A 22 2.85 9.03 23.99
CA LYS A 22 3.58 9.93 23.08
C LYS A 22 3.32 9.52 21.64
N LYS A 23 3.15 10.49 20.75
CA LYS A 23 2.94 10.26 19.32
C LYS A 23 4.27 10.17 18.60
N ILE A 24 4.40 9.20 17.69
CA ILE A 24 5.53 9.08 16.76
C ILE A 24 4.95 8.96 15.35
N VAL A 25 5.51 9.72 14.43
CA VAL A 25 5.21 9.63 12.99
C VAL A 25 6.45 9.15 12.26
N PHE A 26 6.33 8.05 11.52
CA PHE A 26 7.36 7.58 10.60
C PHE A 26 6.98 7.98 9.19
N LEU A 27 7.87 8.73 8.52
CA LEU A 27 7.78 8.96 7.08
C LEU A 27 8.73 7.99 6.38
N THR A 28 8.16 7.06 5.61
CA THR A 28 8.93 5.99 4.94
C THR A 28 8.85 6.09 3.42
N GLY A 29 9.85 5.53 2.75
CA GLY A 29 9.96 5.48 1.30
C GLY A 29 10.63 4.18 0.84
N ALA A 30 10.96 4.06 -0.44
CA ALA A 30 11.38 2.84 -1.10
C ALA A 30 12.54 2.09 -0.42
N GLY A 31 13.46 2.82 0.23
CA GLY A 31 14.57 2.22 1.00
C GLY A 31 14.09 1.28 2.10
N MET A 32 12.91 1.54 2.69
CA MET A 32 12.31 0.71 3.74
C MET A 32 12.03 -0.73 3.28
N SER A 33 11.71 -0.92 2.00
CA SER A 33 11.28 -2.22 1.46
C SER A 33 12.38 -2.97 0.70
N VAL A 34 13.62 -2.43 0.65
CA VAL A 34 14.73 -3.03 -0.10
C VAL A 34 15.07 -4.43 0.42
N GLU A 35 15.21 -4.60 1.73
CA GLU A 35 15.52 -5.89 2.36
C GLU A 35 14.35 -6.89 2.26
N SER A 36 13.15 -6.42 1.95
CA SER A 36 11.99 -7.25 1.62
C SER A 36 11.94 -7.63 0.14
N GLY A 37 12.96 -7.26 -0.64
CA GLY A 37 13.11 -7.59 -2.05
C GLY A 37 12.54 -6.55 -3.02
N PHE A 38 11.97 -5.42 -2.57
CA PHE A 38 11.58 -4.33 -3.46
C PHE A 38 12.78 -3.43 -3.74
N LYS A 39 13.11 -3.27 -5.01
CA LYS A 39 14.19 -2.38 -5.44
C LYS A 39 13.72 -0.92 -5.41
N THR A 40 14.63 0.01 -5.15
CA THR A 40 14.32 1.44 -5.18
C THR A 40 14.08 1.94 -6.60
N PHE A 41 13.34 3.02 -6.76
CA PHE A 41 13.02 3.63 -8.06
C PHE A 41 14.26 4.18 -8.80
N ARG A 42 15.34 4.51 -8.09
CA ARG A 42 16.52 5.23 -8.62
C ARG A 42 17.84 4.42 -8.59
N GLY A 43 17.81 3.14 -8.24
CA GLY A 43 19.01 2.32 -8.21
C GLY A 43 19.40 1.81 -9.60
N ASN A 44 20.72 1.70 -9.87
CA ASN A 44 21.27 1.15 -11.13
C ASN A 44 20.85 -0.31 -11.40
N ASP A 45 20.31 -1.01 -10.40
CA ASP A 45 19.72 -2.36 -10.50
C ASP A 45 18.19 -2.32 -10.31
N GLY A 46 17.54 -1.20 -10.60
CA GLY A 46 16.12 -0.96 -10.36
C GLY A 46 15.19 -1.87 -11.17
N LEU A 47 13.96 -2.05 -10.73
CA LEU A 47 12.87 -2.69 -11.48
C LEU A 47 12.63 -2.02 -12.85
N TRP A 48 13.11 -0.79 -12.99
CA TRP A 48 12.95 0.08 -14.14
C TRP A 48 13.94 -0.20 -15.28
N GLU A 49 14.94 -1.09 -15.10
CA GLU A 49 15.89 -1.40 -16.17
C GLU A 49 15.23 -1.93 -17.46
N ASN A 50 14.08 -2.63 -17.31
CA ASN A 50 13.35 -3.19 -18.44
C ASN A 50 12.07 -2.40 -18.79
N TYR A 51 11.71 -1.39 -17.98
CA TYR A 51 10.49 -0.60 -18.15
C TYR A 51 10.78 0.86 -17.83
N PRO A 52 10.89 1.75 -18.82
CA PRO A 52 11.02 3.18 -18.57
C PRO A 52 9.89 3.71 -17.70
N VAL A 53 10.22 4.50 -16.67
CA VAL A 53 9.26 5.07 -15.71
C VAL A 53 8.12 5.81 -16.44
N GLU A 54 8.47 6.52 -17.49
CA GLU A 54 7.57 7.29 -18.32
C GLU A 54 6.51 6.41 -18.99
N GLN A 55 6.81 5.12 -19.24
CA GLN A 55 5.87 4.20 -19.89
C GLN A 55 4.95 3.47 -18.92
N VAL A 56 5.39 3.25 -17.65
CA VAL A 56 4.64 2.38 -16.73
C VAL A 56 4.19 3.06 -15.45
N ALA A 57 4.67 4.27 -15.17
CA ALA A 57 4.33 4.99 -13.94
C ALA A 57 3.99 6.47 -14.17
N SER A 58 3.67 6.87 -15.39
CA SER A 58 3.18 8.22 -15.70
C SER A 58 1.75 8.18 -16.23
N HIS A 59 1.07 9.32 -16.15
CA HIS A 59 -0.24 9.50 -16.75
C HIS A 59 -0.19 9.27 -18.28
N GLU A 60 0.81 9.84 -18.94
CA GLU A 60 1.02 9.69 -20.38
C GLU A 60 1.28 8.23 -20.79
N GLY A 61 2.02 7.48 -19.97
CA GLY A 61 2.27 6.06 -20.18
C GLY A 61 0.98 5.23 -20.09
N TRP A 62 0.11 5.57 -19.13
CA TRP A 62 -1.21 4.96 -19.00
C TRP A 62 -2.07 5.24 -20.26
N GLU A 63 -2.18 6.49 -20.68
CA GLU A 63 -2.97 6.86 -21.86
C GLU A 63 -2.44 6.19 -23.14
N ALA A 64 -1.11 6.06 -23.27
CA ALA A 64 -0.48 5.45 -24.44
C ALA A 64 -0.66 3.93 -24.51
N ASN A 65 -0.53 3.22 -23.37
CA ASN A 65 -0.59 1.76 -23.34
C ASN A 65 -1.08 1.21 -21.98
N PRO A 66 -2.40 1.24 -21.72
CA PRO A 66 -2.97 0.70 -20.48
C PRO A 66 -2.64 -0.78 -20.21
N THR A 67 -2.51 -1.57 -21.29
CA THR A 67 -2.17 -3.00 -21.20
C THR A 67 -0.75 -3.20 -20.66
N LEU A 68 0.23 -2.44 -21.16
CA LEU A 68 1.61 -2.48 -20.67
C LEU A 68 1.66 -2.12 -19.19
N VAL A 69 0.99 -1.04 -18.79
CA VAL A 69 0.93 -0.58 -17.41
C VAL A 69 0.31 -1.66 -16.52
N ASN A 70 -0.87 -2.19 -16.86
CA ASN A 70 -1.50 -3.24 -16.07
C ASN A 70 -0.61 -4.49 -15.96
N ASN A 71 0.06 -4.93 -17.03
CA ASN A 71 0.97 -6.08 -17.00
C ASN A 71 2.16 -5.83 -16.07
N PHE A 72 2.74 -4.63 -16.08
CA PHE A 72 3.81 -4.24 -15.17
C PHE A 72 3.35 -4.30 -13.70
N TYR A 73 2.18 -3.73 -13.38
CA TYR A 73 1.65 -3.76 -12.02
C TYR A 73 1.15 -5.14 -11.60
N ASN A 74 0.69 -5.98 -12.51
CA ASN A 74 0.41 -7.40 -12.23
C ASN A 74 1.67 -8.14 -11.76
N MET A 75 2.81 -7.93 -12.44
CA MET A 75 4.09 -8.50 -12.03
C MET A 75 4.50 -8.02 -10.64
N LEU A 76 4.40 -6.72 -10.37
CA LEU A 76 4.72 -6.15 -9.06
C LEU A 76 3.79 -6.70 -7.96
N ARG A 77 2.51 -6.90 -8.26
CA ARG A 77 1.52 -7.39 -7.30
C ARG A 77 1.78 -8.85 -6.94
N LYS A 78 2.17 -9.70 -7.90
CA LYS A 78 2.64 -11.06 -7.60
C LYS A 78 3.83 -11.06 -6.65
N LYS A 79 4.80 -10.16 -6.89
CA LYS A 79 5.95 -9.99 -6.01
C LYS A 79 5.54 -9.51 -4.61
N LEU A 80 4.58 -8.58 -4.52
CA LEU A 80 4.06 -8.08 -3.25
C LEU A 80 3.49 -9.21 -2.39
N TYR A 81 2.71 -10.10 -2.98
CA TYR A 81 2.10 -11.19 -2.23
C TYR A 81 3.11 -12.21 -1.72
N ALA A 82 4.22 -12.39 -2.43
CA ALA A 82 5.32 -13.26 -2.01
C ALA A 82 6.31 -12.61 -1.02
N ALA A 83 6.29 -11.28 -0.88
CA ALA A 83 7.23 -10.56 -0.04
C ALA A 83 6.83 -10.59 1.43
N GLU A 84 7.84 -10.62 2.32
CA GLU A 84 7.67 -10.56 3.77
C GLU A 84 8.21 -9.25 4.35
N PRO A 85 7.61 -8.73 5.42
CA PRO A 85 8.15 -7.57 6.13
C PRO A 85 9.56 -7.86 6.64
N ASN A 86 10.44 -6.87 6.56
CA ASN A 86 11.77 -6.93 7.19
C ASN A 86 11.75 -6.40 8.63
N ASP A 87 12.89 -6.41 9.29
CA ASP A 87 13.00 -6.01 10.69
C ASP A 87 12.65 -4.55 10.93
N GLY A 88 12.90 -3.67 9.96
CA GLY A 88 12.47 -2.27 10.05
C GLY A 88 10.95 -2.14 10.21
N HIS A 89 10.16 -2.86 9.41
CA HIS A 89 8.70 -2.89 9.54
C HIS A 89 8.27 -3.47 10.89
N ARG A 90 8.92 -4.56 11.35
CA ARG A 90 8.61 -5.20 12.62
C ARG A 90 8.94 -4.32 13.83
N ILE A 91 10.06 -3.59 13.79
CA ILE A 91 10.46 -2.66 14.85
C ILE A 91 9.45 -1.51 14.97
N ILE A 92 9.02 -0.92 13.85
CA ILE A 92 7.99 0.14 13.86
C ILE A 92 6.71 -0.40 14.51
N LYS A 93 6.31 -1.62 14.18
CA LYS A 93 5.15 -2.27 14.81
C LYS A 93 5.33 -2.49 16.30
N GLN A 94 6.50 -2.90 16.76
CA GLN A 94 6.77 -3.11 18.19
C GLN A 94 6.62 -1.82 19.01
N LEU A 95 6.99 -0.67 18.45
CA LEU A 95 6.85 0.63 19.11
C LEU A 95 5.39 1.00 19.41
N GLU A 96 4.40 0.39 18.76
CA GLU A 96 2.98 0.61 19.08
C GLU A 96 2.59 0.09 20.49
N GLN A 97 3.45 -0.65 21.17
CA GLN A 97 3.24 -1.06 22.55
C GLN A 97 3.35 0.13 23.51
N ASP A 98 4.28 1.05 23.24
CA ASP A 98 4.64 2.16 24.12
C ASP A 98 4.26 3.54 23.55
N TYR A 99 3.95 3.62 22.25
CA TYR A 99 3.69 4.85 21.51
C TYR A 99 2.44 4.77 20.66
N ASN A 100 1.81 5.92 20.43
CA ASN A 100 0.80 6.08 19.39
C ASN A 100 1.53 6.33 18.06
N VAL A 101 1.75 5.26 17.30
CA VAL A 101 2.52 5.29 16.04
C VAL A 101 1.61 5.52 14.86
N THR A 102 2.02 6.42 13.97
CA THR A 102 1.45 6.60 12.63
C THR A 102 2.56 6.44 11.61
N VAL A 103 2.35 5.61 10.62
CA VAL A 103 3.23 5.48 9.45
C VAL A 103 2.62 6.27 8.29
N ILE A 104 3.39 7.18 7.72
CA ILE A 104 3.08 7.84 6.45
C ILE A 104 4.10 7.32 5.44
N THR A 105 3.61 6.61 4.42
CA THR A 105 4.51 5.97 3.46
C THR A 105 4.30 6.46 2.04
N GLN A 106 5.40 6.65 1.32
CA GLN A 106 5.41 6.85 -0.13
C GLN A 106 5.38 5.51 -0.88
N ASN A 107 5.57 4.40 -0.16
CA ASN A 107 5.54 3.08 -0.76
C ASN A 107 4.11 2.66 -1.06
N VAL A 108 3.97 1.87 -2.11
CA VAL A 108 2.71 1.29 -2.56
C VAL A 108 2.54 -0.16 -2.10
N ASP A 109 3.56 -0.73 -1.48
CA ASP A 109 3.49 -2.06 -0.85
C ASP A 109 2.75 -1.99 0.49
N ASN A 110 2.27 -3.12 0.98
CA ASN A 110 1.56 -3.26 2.25
C ASN A 110 2.41 -3.96 3.34
N LEU A 111 3.74 -3.78 3.30
CA LEU A 111 4.63 -4.48 4.23
C LEU A 111 4.51 -3.98 5.68
N HIS A 112 4.13 -2.71 5.88
CA HIS A 112 3.80 -2.19 7.21
C HIS A 112 2.56 -2.89 7.79
N GLU A 113 1.50 -3.05 6.99
CA GLU A 113 0.27 -3.75 7.38
C GLU A 113 0.54 -5.24 7.60
N LYS A 114 1.33 -5.87 6.73
CA LYS A 114 1.77 -7.27 6.92
C LYS A 114 2.57 -7.46 8.21
N ALA A 115 3.36 -6.47 8.64
CA ALA A 115 4.02 -6.46 9.93
C ALA A 115 3.06 -6.25 11.11
N GLY A 116 1.82 -5.81 10.82
CA GLY A 116 0.76 -5.57 11.79
C GLY A 116 0.61 -4.11 12.24
N SER A 117 1.25 -3.14 11.58
CA SER A 117 1.06 -1.71 11.85
C SER A 117 -0.40 -1.31 11.66
N LYS A 118 -0.95 -0.51 12.62
CA LYS A 118 -2.39 -0.23 12.69
C LYS A 118 -2.81 1.06 11.98
N HIS A 119 -1.90 2.03 11.91
CA HIS A 119 -2.17 3.35 11.35
C HIS A 119 -1.15 3.64 10.26
N VAL A 120 -1.46 3.20 9.05
CA VAL A 120 -0.64 3.42 7.85
C VAL A 120 -1.41 4.32 6.88
N ILE A 121 -0.75 5.33 6.36
CA ILE A 121 -1.28 6.27 5.36
C ILE A 121 -0.39 6.15 4.12
N HIS A 122 -0.97 5.72 3.01
CA HIS A 122 -0.31 5.62 1.72
C HIS A 122 -0.47 6.91 0.93
N LEU A 123 0.65 7.58 0.59
CA LEU A 123 0.63 8.85 -0.15
C LEU A 123 0.45 8.64 -1.66
N HIS A 124 0.83 7.47 -2.18
CA HIS A 124 0.85 7.20 -3.62
C HIS A 124 -0.05 6.02 -4.03
N GLY A 125 -1.05 5.70 -3.20
CA GLY A 125 -1.94 4.57 -3.45
C GLY A 125 -1.38 3.23 -2.96
N GLU A 126 -2.03 2.15 -3.36
CA GLU A 126 -1.77 0.80 -2.82
C GLU A 126 -1.74 -0.23 -3.95
N LEU A 127 -0.62 -0.96 -4.06
CA LEU A 127 -0.36 -1.93 -5.13
C LEU A 127 -1.35 -3.10 -5.13
N SER A 128 -1.88 -3.49 -3.96
CA SER A 128 -2.90 -4.54 -3.84
C SER A 128 -4.26 -4.14 -4.41
N LYS A 129 -4.48 -2.84 -4.67
CA LYS A 129 -5.76 -2.31 -5.10
C LYS A 129 -5.76 -1.87 -6.56
N VAL A 130 -6.96 -1.82 -7.11
CA VAL A 130 -7.28 -1.31 -8.45
C VAL A 130 -8.44 -0.32 -8.36
N CYS A 131 -8.56 0.55 -9.36
CA CYS A 131 -9.58 1.59 -9.42
C CYS A 131 -10.06 1.86 -10.84
N SER A 132 -11.09 2.68 -10.98
CA SER A 132 -11.53 3.25 -12.26
C SER A 132 -10.45 4.15 -12.84
N SER A 133 -10.24 4.11 -14.17
CA SER A 133 -9.35 5.06 -14.84
C SER A 133 -9.95 6.45 -14.95
N LYS A 134 -11.27 6.57 -14.89
CA LYS A 134 -12.00 7.85 -14.97
C LYS A 134 -12.18 8.50 -13.61
N GLU A 135 -12.51 7.70 -12.60
CA GLU A 135 -12.81 8.14 -11.22
C GLU A 135 -11.89 7.40 -10.23
N PRO A 136 -10.56 7.66 -10.25
CA PRO A 136 -9.59 6.83 -9.53
C PRO A 136 -9.72 6.91 -8.02
N TYR A 137 -10.30 7.97 -7.48
CA TYR A 137 -10.46 8.18 -6.03
C TYR A 137 -11.87 7.91 -5.53
N ASP A 138 -12.81 7.53 -6.40
CA ASP A 138 -14.14 7.14 -5.97
C ASP A 138 -14.11 5.75 -5.32
N SER A 139 -14.39 5.70 -4.02
CA SER A 139 -14.36 4.48 -3.22
C SER A 139 -15.27 3.36 -3.74
N ARG A 140 -16.29 3.69 -4.52
CA ARG A 140 -17.17 2.69 -5.16
C ARG A 140 -16.44 1.82 -6.18
N TYR A 141 -15.37 2.32 -6.77
CA TYR A 141 -14.60 1.66 -7.83
C TYR A 141 -13.22 1.20 -7.37
N ILE A 142 -12.84 1.46 -6.12
CA ILE A 142 -11.61 0.94 -5.53
C ILE A 142 -11.86 -0.47 -5.03
N LYS A 143 -11.05 -1.43 -5.48
CA LYS A 143 -11.16 -2.85 -5.09
C LYS A 143 -9.79 -3.40 -4.76
N GLU A 144 -9.72 -4.21 -3.72
CA GLU A 144 -8.56 -5.02 -3.45
C GLU A 144 -8.60 -6.30 -4.29
N LEU A 145 -7.46 -6.69 -4.85
CA LEU A 145 -7.31 -7.95 -5.58
C LEU A 145 -6.67 -8.98 -4.65
N PRO A 146 -7.30 -10.14 -4.41
CA PRO A 146 -6.74 -11.18 -3.57
C PRO A 146 -5.54 -11.87 -4.24
N PRO A 147 -4.66 -12.55 -3.47
CA PRO A 147 -3.43 -13.18 -3.99
C PRO A 147 -3.66 -14.16 -5.13
N ASP A 148 -4.74 -14.94 -5.08
CA ASP A 148 -5.12 -15.95 -6.08
C ASP A 148 -5.73 -15.35 -7.36
N HIS A 149 -6.16 -14.09 -7.32
CA HIS A 149 -6.73 -13.35 -8.45
C HIS A 149 -6.17 -11.94 -8.53
N CYS A 150 -4.83 -11.82 -8.49
CA CYS A 150 -4.14 -10.52 -8.39
C CYS A 150 -3.82 -9.87 -9.73
N GLU A 151 -4.31 -10.38 -10.84
CA GLU A 151 -4.03 -9.84 -12.17
C GLU A 151 -5.24 -9.15 -12.79
N VAL A 152 -4.98 -8.04 -13.47
CA VAL A 152 -5.95 -7.36 -14.32
C VAL A 152 -5.71 -7.79 -15.76
N ALA A 153 -6.68 -8.45 -16.38
CA ALA A 153 -6.61 -8.83 -17.79
C ALA A 153 -6.76 -7.58 -18.69
N PRO A 154 -6.17 -7.58 -19.91
CA PRO A 154 -6.36 -6.50 -20.86
C PRO A 154 -7.85 -6.22 -21.14
N GLY A 155 -8.23 -4.94 -21.15
CA GLY A 155 -9.61 -4.53 -21.40
C GLY A 155 -10.59 -4.74 -20.25
N THR A 156 -10.15 -5.16 -19.07
CA THR A 156 -11.01 -5.27 -17.88
C THR A 156 -11.59 -3.90 -17.53
N LEU A 157 -12.90 -3.85 -17.27
CA LEU A 157 -13.62 -2.61 -16.97
C LEU A 157 -13.91 -2.49 -15.47
N ALA A 158 -13.88 -1.26 -14.98
CA ALA A 158 -14.39 -0.87 -13.68
C ALA A 158 -15.93 -0.77 -13.70
N GLY A 159 -16.54 -0.55 -12.53
CA GLY A 159 -18.00 -0.49 -12.40
C GLY A 159 -18.68 0.68 -13.12
N ASP A 160 -17.93 1.69 -13.53
CA ASP A 160 -18.38 2.84 -14.33
C ASP A 160 -18.19 2.65 -15.85
N GLY A 161 -17.73 1.47 -16.29
CA GLY A 161 -17.48 1.13 -17.68
C GLY A 161 -16.15 1.65 -18.23
N SER A 162 -15.34 2.35 -17.46
CA SER A 162 -13.97 2.74 -17.82
C SER A 162 -12.99 1.58 -17.61
N LEU A 163 -11.76 1.70 -18.10
CA LEU A 163 -10.72 0.68 -17.86
C LEU A 163 -10.38 0.60 -16.38
N LEU A 164 -10.16 -0.63 -15.91
CA LEU A 164 -9.62 -0.89 -14.58
C LEU A 164 -8.10 -0.65 -14.60
N ARG A 165 -7.59 0.11 -13.63
CA ARG A 165 -6.16 0.45 -13.51
C ARG A 165 -5.63 0.19 -12.09
N PRO A 166 -4.31 0.12 -11.90
CA PRO A 166 -3.72 0.10 -10.55
C PRO A 166 -4.14 1.34 -9.74
N PHE A 167 -4.45 1.16 -8.47
CA PHE A 167 -4.73 2.26 -7.55
C PHE A 167 -3.41 2.91 -7.09
N ILE A 168 -2.75 3.57 -8.02
CA ILE A 168 -1.45 4.22 -7.86
C ILE A 168 -1.55 5.65 -8.37
N VAL A 169 -0.94 6.61 -7.68
CA VAL A 169 -0.75 7.98 -8.17
C VAL A 169 0.42 7.96 -9.15
N PHE A 170 0.15 8.16 -10.43
CA PHE A 170 1.19 8.20 -11.46
C PHE A 170 1.87 9.57 -11.49
N PHE A 171 3.11 9.61 -11.99
CA PHE A 171 3.76 10.88 -12.30
C PHE A 171 2.90 11.67 -13.30
N GLY A 172 2.74 12.98 -13.04
CA GLY A 172 1.85 13.85 -13.83
C GLY A 172 0.39 13.89 -13.35
N GLU A 173 0.00 13.06 -12.38
CA GLU A 173 -1.30 13.16 -11.70
C GLU A 173 -1.17 14.05 -10.45
N ALA A 174 -2.18 14.93 -10.22
CA ALA A 174 -2.25 15.84 -9.08
C ALA A 174 -2.99 15.18 -7.90
#